data_11a212f07e4f57bfaeac31e8c4f50b84
#
_entry.id   11a212f07e4f57bfaeac31e8c4f50b84
#
_cell.length_a   1.000
_cell.length_b   1.000
_cell.length_c   1.000
_cell.angle_alpha   90.00
_cell.angle_beta   90.00
_cell.angle_gamma   90.00
#
_symmetry.space_group_name_H-M   'P 1'
#
loop_
_entity.id
_entity.type
_entity.pdbx_description
1 polymer ?
#
loop_
_entity_poly.entity_id
_entity_poly.type
_entity_poly.pdbx_seq_one_letter_code
_entity_poly.pdbx_strand_id
1 'polypeptide(L)'
;EISACLVGSEMCIRDRLIGISAIISCTDSPGTYYPRYSTFPNEKAISARVIELDTALFRYPFRVVVKDSIAIVMDLHNADNYFHAFTYPNWKHIVSFGKRGEGPEEMLSAETFQFNSLDSIYALDANKMQISRWAISAKDHSATRQEVIRLDKNLIRSLDFCATDSCFLIPDYLGEHRYWQVNYSGKPIRSIGKIPTEKDLASEIRPALAQAWRSFIDYNPHNGILAMVTQLGESIEIYNTKENTHTVLYGPNGEPRFKSIKGEGFPTGIMGFSDIVITDKYIYSVFQGIRFKDKLASYQRGEKPEDGGRYIYVFDLKGNPIQKYTLDKPIYGIDINEKTKTVIATCVESDEPIMEFKI
;
A
#
# COMPACT_ATOMS: atom_id res chain seq x y z
N GLU A 1 11.52 56.79 -28.60
CA GLU A 1 11.87 57.95 -27.81
C GLU A 1 12.24 57.46 -26.39
N ILE A 2 13.57 57.39 -26.06
CA ILE A 2 14.29 58.40 -25.29
C ILE A 2 13.91 58.30 -23.80
N SER A 3 14.76 58.05 -22.78
CA SER A 3 16.13 58.37 -22.42
C SER A 3 16.36 57.79 -21.02
N ALA A 4 17.36 57.10 -20.73
CA ALA A 4 18.70 57.51 -20.25
C ALA A 4 18.75 58.14 -18.83
N CYS A 5 19.59 57.62 -17.96
CA CYS A 5 20.69 58.16 -17.20
C CYS A 5 21.07 57.24 -16.06
N LEU A 6 22.23 56.60 -16.05
CA LEU A 6 23.60 57.03 -15.62
C LEU A 6 23.67 57.50 -14.17
N VAL A 7 24.53 56.97 -13.30
CA VAL A 7 25.96 57.11 -13.01
C VAL A 7 26.23 56.31 -11.73
N GLY A 8 27.21 55.56 -11.45
CA GLY A 8 28.63 55.51 -11.69
C GLY A 8 29.36 55.18 -10.42
N SER A 9 30.33 54.42 -10.44
CA SER A 9 31.78 54.63 -10.15
C SER A 9 32.42 53.29 -9.79
N GLU A 10 33.24 52.83 -10.65
CA GLU A 10 34.71 52.67 -10.63
C GLU A 10 35.32 52.19 -9.29
N MET A 11 36.08 51.06 -9.30
CA MET A 11 37.53 51.08 -9.53
C MET A 11 38.17 49.69 -9.50
N CYS A 12 38.95 49.45 -10.55
CA CYS A 12 40.33 48.93 -10.70
C CYS A 12 40.66 47.44 -10.40
N ILE A 13 40.91 46.70 -11.48
CA ILE A 13 42.20 46.22 -12.06
C ILE A 13 42.92 45.08 -11.33
N ARG A 14 43.05 43.89 -11.95
CA ARG A 14 44.27 43.36 -12.60
C ARG A 14 44.08 41.91 -13.08
N ASP A 15 44.35 41.79 -14.36
CA ASP A 15 44.85 40.63 -15.13
C ASP A 15 45.05 39.28 -14.45
N ARG A 16 44.39 38.25 -15.03
CA ARG A 16 45.08 37.08 -15.60
C ARG A 16 44.16 36.35 -16.59
N LEU A 17 44.52 36.36 -17.85
CA LEU A 17 44.06 35.45 -18.88
C LEU A 17 44.43 34.01 -18.49
N ILE A 18 43.43 33.15 -18.25
CA ILE A 18 43.57 31.72 -18.40
C ILE A 18 42.36 31.26 -19.26
N GLY A 19 42.69 30.85 -20.48
CA GLY A 19 41.73 30.27 -21.40
C GLY A 19 41.15 28.98 -20.80
N ILE A 20 39.87 29.02 -20.48
CA ILE A 20 39.09 27.80 -20.19
C ILE A 20 38.29 27.50 -21.45
N SER A 21 38.74 26.47 -22.15
CA SER A 21 37.94 25.79 -23.18
C SER A 21 36.63 25.35 -22.55
N ALA A 22 35.54 25.99 -22.94
CA ALA A 22 34.19 25.52 -22.58
C ALA A 22 33.97 24.15 -23.24
N ILE A 23 34.15 23.09 -22.46
CA ILE A 23 33.59 21.82 -22.77
C ILE A 23 32.07 22.00 -22.58
N ILE A 24 31.35 22.11 -23.67
CA ILE A 24 29.87 21.97 -23.66
C ILE A 24 29.63 20.50 -23.32
N SER A 25 29.52 20.23 -22.02
CA SER A 25 28.91 18.99 -21.53
C SER A 25 27.42 19.10 -21.84
N CYS A 26 26.91 18.25 -22.72
CA CYS A 26 25.48 17.99 -22.80
C CYS A 26 25.05 17.56 -21.40
N THR A 27 24.41 18.46 -20.67
CA THR A 27 23.73 18.11 -19.42
C THR A 27 22.48 17.34 -19.85
N ASP A 28 22.53 16.03 -19.75
CA ASP A 28 21.32 15.23 -19.58
C ASP A 28 20.52 15.91 -18.47
N SER A 29 19.23 16.14 -18.71
CA SER A 29 18.33 16.68 -17.70
C SER A 29 18.47 15.76 -16.47
N PRO A 30 18.77 16.29 -15.29
CA PRO A 30 18.94 15.44 -14.13
C PRO A 30 17.63 14.73 -13.87
N GLY A 31 17.60 13.41 -14.09
CA GLY A 31 16.48 12.57 -13.68
C GLY A 31 16.21 12.82 -12.21
N THR A 32 14.94 12.82 -11.81
CA THR A 32 14.56 13.03 -10.42
C THR A 32 15.20 11.91 -9.60
N TYR A 33 16.18 12.24 -8.77
CA TYR A 33 16.84 11.27 -7.90
C TYR A 33 16.08 11.17 -6.57
N TYR A 34 15.64 9.98 -6.24
CA TYR A 34 14.97 9.70 -4.96
C TYR A 34 15.94 9.07 -3.95
N PRO A 35 15.84 9.44 -2.65
CA PRO A 35 16.61 8.83 -1.58
C PRO A 35 16.48 7.31 -1.55
N ARG A 36 17.57 6.64 -1.17
CA ARG A 36 17.62 5.17 -1.07
C ARG A 36 18.04 4.76 0.33
N TYR A 37 17.36 3.77 0.89
CA TYR A 37 17.86 3.05 2.06
C TYR A 37 18.54 1.75 1.61
N SER A 38 19.51 1.26 2.38
CA SER A 38 20.23 0.03 2.07
C SER A 38 20.16 -1.01 3.18
N THR A 39 20.09 -0.56 4.41
CA THR A 39 20.12 -1.39 5.62
C THR A 39 19.19 -0.82 6.69
N PHE A 40 18.85 -1.67 7.64
CA PHE A 40 18.15 -1.27 8.85
C PHE A 40 19.15 -1.22 10.02
N PRO A 41 19.10 -0.21 10.89
CA PRO A 41 20.01 -0.10 12.02
C PRO A 41 19.84 -1.25 13.03
N ASN A 42 18.64 -1.83 13.09
CA ASN A 42 18.32 -2.94 13.96
C ASN A 42 17.67 -4.06 13.15
N GLU A 43 18.11 -5.31 13.40
CA GLU A 43 17.51 -6.51 12.83
C GLU A 43 17.24 -7.52 13.94
N LYS A 44 16.10 -8.18 13.92
CA LYS A 44 15.69 -9.16 14.92
C LYS A 44 14.88 -10.28 14.29
N ALA A 45 15.22 -11.53 14.60
CA ALA A 45 14.37 -12.67 14.29
C ALA A 45 13.27 -12.81 15.36
N ILE A 46 12.04 -13.06 14.92
CA ILE A 46 10.88 -13.29 15.78
C ILE A 46 10.08 -14.49 15.30
N SER A 47 9.45 -15.19 16.22
CA SER A 47 8.70 -16.41 15.94
C SER A 47 7.22 -16.23 16.18
N ALA A 48 6.43 -16.90 15.35
CA ALA A 48 4.98 -16.88 15.40
C ALA A 48 4.45 -17.69 16.58
N ARG A 49 3.45 -17.16 17.27
CA ARG A 49 2.48 -17.91 18.03
C ARG A 49 1.25 -18.12 17.17
N VAL A 50 0.97 -19.34 16.81
CA VAL A 50 -0.22 -19.70 16.02
C VAL A 50 -1.47 -19.56 16.90
N ILE A 51 -2.52 -18.99 16.34
CA ILE A 51 -3.84 -18.85 16.97
C ILE A 51 -4.74 -19.92 16.41
N GLU A 52 -5.16 -20.85 17.26
CA GLU A 52 -6.16 -21.86 16.92
C GLU A 52 -7.55 -21.21 16.85
N LEU A 53 -8.27 -21.48 15.79
CA LEU A 53 -9.63 -20.99 15.56
C LEU A 53 -10.63 -22.14 15.64
N ASP A 54 -11.77 -21.91 16.27
CA ASP A 54 -12.82 -22.93 16.40
C ASP A 54 -13.48 -23.32 15.06
N THR A 55 -13.13 -22.63 13.97
CA THR A 55 -13.78 -22.76 12.68
C THR A 55 -12.78 -22.75 11.53
N ALA A 56 -12.82 -23.78 10.68
CA ALA A 56 -12.05 -23.89 9.45
C ALA A 56 -12.74 -23.12 8.31
N LEU A 57 -12.70 -21.79 8.35
CA LEU A 57 -13.45 -20.94 7.42
C LEU A 57 -12.62 -20.46 6.23
N PHE A 58 -11.28 -20.49 6.31
CA PHE A 58 -10.42 -19.75 5.42
C PHE A 58 -9.90 -20.56 4.24
N ARG A 59 -9.81 -19.88 3.09
CA ARG A 59 -9.11 -20.38 1.89
C ARG A 59 -7.92 -19.51 1.51
N TYR A 60 -8.05 -18.18 1.65
CA TYR A 60 -6.99 -17.24 1.38
C TYR A 60 -7.16 -16.02 2.29
N PRO A 61 -6.82 -16.14 3.58
CA PRO A 61 -6.90 -15.05 4.55
C PRO A 61 -5.89 -13.96 4.19
N PHE A 62 -6.39 -12.88 3.62
CA PHE A 62 -5.59 -11.85 2.97
C PHE A 62 -5.21 -10.71 3.91
N ARG A 63 -6.18 -10.21 4.67
CA ARG A 63 -5.99 -9.09 5.62
C ARG A 63 -6.64 -9.38 6.95
N VAL A 64 -6.08 -8.79 7.99
CA VAL A 64 -6.68 -8.76 9.32
C VAL A 64 -6.60 -7.35 9.86
N VAL A 65 -7.67 -6.90 10.51
CA VAL A 65 -7.71 -5.62 11.24
C VAL A 65 -8.35 -5.86 12.58
N VAL A 66 -7.70 -5.41 13.64
CA VAL A 66 -8.18 -5.50 15.03
C VAL A 66 -8.49 -4.11 15.56
N LYS A 67 -9.71 -3.92 16.00
CA LYS A 67 -10.09 -2.67 16.65
C LYS A 67 -10.86 -2.98 17.94
N ASP A 68 -10.37 -2.43 19.04
CA ASP A 68 -10.90 -2.69 20.37
C ASP A 68 -10.93 -4.19 20.70
N SER A 69 -12.10 -4.79 20.77
CA SER A 69 -12.32 -6.19 21.10
C SER A 69 -12.79 -7.04 19.90
N ILE A 70 -12.67 -6.53 18.70
CA ILE A 70 -13.11 -7.20 17.46
C ILE A 70 -11.95 -7.30 16.48
N ALA A 71 -11.79 -8.49 15.90
CA ALA A 71 -10.93 -8.73 14.74
C ALA A 71 -11.80 -9.05 13.53
N ILE A 72 -11.47 -8.48 12.38
CA ILE A 72 -12.07 -8.83 11.10
C ILE A 72 -10.98 -9.39 10.20
N VAL A 73 -11.21 -10.59 9.67
CA VAL A 73 -10.33 -11.25 8.70
C VAL A 73 -11.01 -11.27 7.35
N MET A 74 -10.30 -10.82 6.33
CA MET A 74 -10.74 -10.88 4.95
C MET A 74 -10.18 -12.12 4.27
N ASP A 75 -11.06 -12.90 3.63
CA ASP A 75 -10.70 -14.10 2.84
C ASP A 75 -11.05 -13.90 1.37
N LEU A 76 -10.05 -13.70 0.53
CA LEU A 76 -10.25 -13.43 -0.90
C LEU A 76 -10.86 -14.59 -1.67
N HIS A 77 -10.66 -15.83 -1.25
CA HIS A 77 -11.10 -17.02 -1.99
C HIS A 77 -12.18 -17.82 -1.28
N ASN A 78 -12.74 -17.31 -0.19
CA ASN A 78 -13.86 -17.97 0.47
C ASN A 78 -15.05 -18.15 -0.49
N ALA A 79 -15.74 -19.28 -0.38
CA ALA A 79 -16.83 -19.59 -1.29
C ALA A 79 -18.09 -18.76 -1.02
N ASP A 80 -18.33 -18.42 0.26
CA ASP A 80 -19.59 -17.85 0.71
C ASP A 80 -19.48 -16.37 1.08
N ASN A 81 -18.48 -16.01 1.90
CA ASN A 81 -18.35 -14.66 2.44
C ASN A 81 -16.90 -14.19 2.41
N TYR A 82 -16.70 -12.90 2.14
CA TYR A 82 -15.37 -12.31 2.11
C TYR A 82 -14.83 -11.94 3.49
N PHE A 83 -15.69 -11.70 4.49
CA PHE A 83 -15.27 -11.16 5.79
C PHE A 83 -15.79 -12.02 6.93
N HIS A 84 -14.94 -12.22 7.93
CA HIS A 84 -15.22 -13.00 9.13
C HIS A 84 -14.83 -12.19 10.36
N ALA A 85 -15.79 -11.89 11.23
CA ALA A 85 -15.58 -11.15 12.46
C ALA A 85 -15.44 -12.10 13.66
N PHE A 86 -14.50 -11.77 14.54
CA PHE A 86 -14.18 -12.53 15.75
C PHE A 86 -14.08 -11.61 16.96
N THR A 87 -14.29 -12.14 18.16
CA THR A 87 -13.89 -11.45 19.38
C THR A 87 -12.37 -11.44 19.50
N TYR A 88 -11.78 -10.36 20.01
CA TYR A 88 -10.35 -10.27 20.29
C TYR A 88 -10.12 -9.99 21.78
N PRO A 89 -9.18 -10.67 22.48
CA PRO A 89 -8.19 -11.60 21.93
C PRO A 89 -8.62 -13.09 21.92
N ASN A 90 -9.87 -13.41 22.14
CA ASN A 90 -10.33 -14.80 22.33
C ASN A 90 -10.64 -15.55 21.04
N TRP A 91 -10.68 -14.87 19.91
CA TRP A 91 -10.91 -15.39 18.56
C TRP A 91 -12.16 -16.27 18.40
N LYS A 92 -13.22 -15.95 19.14
CA LYS A 92 -14.53 -16.60 18.95
C LYS A 92 -15.25 -15.96 17.77
N HIS A 93 -15.73 -16.77 16.84
CA HIS A 93 -16.48 -16.30 15.66
C HIS A 93 -17.76 -15.58 16.08
N ILE A 94 -18.02 -14.44 15.47
CA ILE A 94 -19.22 -13.61 15.68
C ILE A 94 -20.16 -13.75 14.48
N VAL A 95 -19.68 -13.35 13.30
CA VAL A 95 -20.47 -13.32 12.08
C VAL A 95 -19.58 -13.32 10.84
N SER A 96 -20.05 -13.93 9.76
CA SER A 96 -19.48 -13.81 8.42
C SER A 96 -20.38 -12.92 7.56
N PHE A 97 -19.80 -12.03 6.75
CA PHE A 97 -20.53 -11.07 5.94
C PHE A 97 -19.82 -10.75 4.62
N GLY A 98 -20.47 -9.92 3.78
CA GLY A 98 -19.94 -9.67 2.44
C GLY A 98 -20.12 -10.91 1.56
N LYS A 99 -21.35 -11.42 1.46
CA LYS A 99 -21.67 -12.62 0.68
C LYS A 99 -21.16 -12.51 -0.75
N ARG A 100 -20.48 -13.55 -1.23
CA ARG A 100 -19.95 -13.63 -2.60
C ARG A 100 -21.07 -13.90 -3.59
N GLY A 101 -21.09 -13.15 -4.72
CA GLY A 101 -22.02 -13.38 -5.82
C GLY A 101 -22.29 -12.14 -6.65
N GLU A 102 -23.15 -12.30 -7.63
CA GLU A 102 -23.52 -11.25 -8.60
C GLU A 102 -24.77 -10.45 -8.19
N GLY A 103 -25.52 -10.95 -7.23
CA GLY A 103 -26.76 -10.33 -6.76
C GLY A 103 -26.55 -8.90 -6.21
N PRO A 104 -27.64 -8.11 -6.07
CA PRO A 104 -27.54 -6.72 -5.64
C PRO A 104 -27.03 -6.57 -4.20
N GLU A 105 -27.26 -7.56 -3.35
CA GLU A 105 -26.79 -7.60 -1.96
C GLU A 105 -25.47 -8.36 -1.78
N GLU A 106 -24.89 -8.87 -2.87
CA GLU A 106 -23.67 -9.67 -2.88
C GLU A 106 -22.48 -8.85 -3.39
N MET A 107 -21.28 -9.33 -3.14
CA MET A 107 -20.02 -8.74 -3.61
C MET A 107 -19.39 -9.65 -4.67
N LEU A 108 -18.98 -9.06 -5.79
CA LEU A 108 -18.40 -9.80 -6.91
C LEU A 108 -16.88 -10.00 -6.74
N SER A 109 -16.17 -8.95 -6.28
CA SER A 109 -14.72 -8.93 -6.11
C SER A 109 -14.34 -7.99 -4.98
N ALA A 110 -14.34 -8.50 -3.74
CA ALA A 110 -13.80 -7.73 -2.63
C ALA A 110 -12.27 -7.66 -2.76
N GLU A 111 -11.69 -6.45 -2.72
CA GLU A 111 -10.25 -6.23 -2.87
C GLU A 111 -9.61 -5.83 -1.54
N THR A 112 -10.31 -5.04 -0.74
CA THR A 112 -9.84 -4.55 0.56
C THR A 112 -10.99 -4.05 1.41
N PHE A 113 -10.71 -3.83 2.68
CA PHE A 113 -11.66 -3.22 3.61
C PHE A 113 -10.96 -2.31 4.61
N GLN A 114 -11.71 -1.40 5.21
CA GLN A 114 -11.29 -0.57 6.33
C GLN A 114 -12.25 -0.71 7.50
N PHE A 115 -11.72 -0.94 8.68
CA PHE A 115 -12.48 -1.08 9.90
C PHE A 115 -12.28 0.15 10.79
N ASN A 116 -13.17 1.15 10.68
CA ASN A 116 -13.09 2.38 11.47
C ASN A 116 -13.82 2.27 12.81
N SER A 117 -14.99 1.65 12.81
CA SER A 117 -15.80 1.33 14.00
C SER A 117 -16.77 0.20 13.65
N LEU A 118 -17.49 -0.33 14.66
CA LEU A 118 -18.52 -1.35 14.42
C LEU A 118 -19.64 -0.90 13.48
N ASP A 119 -19.91 0.40 13.38
CA ASP A 119 -20.91 0.99 12.49
C ASP A 119 -20.30 1.51 11.17
N SER A 120 -18.99 1.36 11.00
CA SER A 120 -18.25 1.96 9.89
C SER A 120 -17.13 1.05 9.41
N ILE A 121 -17.54 -0.04 8.75
CA ILE A 121 -16.66 -0.96 8.05
C ILE A 121 -16.89 -0.76 6.56
N TYR A 122 -15.90 -0.24 5.85
CA TYR A 122 -15.96 -0.01 4.42
C TYR A 122 -15.29 -1.16 3.68
N ALA A 123 -15.94 -1.68 2.64
CA ALA A 123 -15.44 -2.76 1.81
C ALA A 123 -15.52 -2.38 0.33
N LEU A 124 -14.41 -2.48 -0.40
CA LEU A 124 -14.30 -2.18 -1.82
C LEU A 124 -14.62 -3.42 -2.66
N ASP A 125 -15.60 -3.30 -3.54
CA ASP A 125 -15.86 -4.23 -4.64
C ASP A 125 -15.38 -3.62 -5.95
N ALA A 126 -14.22 -4.05 -6.43
CA ALA A 126 -13.59 -3.47 -7.61
C ALA A 126 -14.40 -3.71 -8.89
N ASN A 127 -14.99 -4.89 -9.06
CA ASN A 127 -15.74 -5.22 -10.28
C ASN A 127 -17.11 -4.54 -10.33
N LYS A 128 -17.73 -4.30 -9.18
CA LYS A 128 -18.95 -3.48 -9.11
C LYS A 128 -18.68 -1.98 -9.03
N MET A 129 -17.39 -1.59 -8.93
CA MET A 129 -16.96 -0.19 -8.77
C MET A 129 -17.73 0.51 -7.64
N GLN A 130 -17.72 -0.08 -6.45
CA GLN A 130 -18.45 0.43 -5.30
C GLN A 130 -17.72 0.18 -3.98
N ILE A 131 -17.96 1.05 -3.01
CA ILE A 131 -17.59 0.84 -1.61
C ILE A 131 -18.88 0.64 -0.84
N SER A 132 -19.00 -0.45 -0.09
CA SER A 132 -20.13 -0.74 0.77
C SER A 132 -19.76 -0.44 2.22
N ARG A 133 -20.65 0.25 2.96
CA ARG A 133 -20.49 0.46 4.40
C ARG A 133 -21.35 -0.56 5.16
N TRP A 134 -20.71 -1.23 6.12
CA TRP A 134 -21.29 -2.26 6.95
C TRP A 134 -21.29 -1.87 8.43
N ALA A 135 -22.25 -2.39 9.17
CA ALA A 135 -22.28 -2.35 10.62
C ALA A 135 -22.35 -3.77 11.18
N ILE A 136 -21.66 -4.02 12.30
CA ILE A 136 -21.64 -5.30 13.02
C ILE A 136 -22.27 -5.12 14.40
N SER A 137 -23.21 -5.99 14.76
CA SER A 137 -23.68 -6.18 16.12
C SER A 137 -23.07 -7.48 16.68
N ALA A 138 -22.08 -7.32 17.57
CA ALA A 138 -21.50 -8.47 18.25
C ALA A 138 -22.49 -9.19 19.17
N LYS A 139 -23.47 -8.43 19.73
CA LYS A 139 -24.52 -8.96 20.60
C LYS A 139 -25.49 -9.85 19.82
N ASP A 140 -25.88 -9.43 18.63
CA ASP A 140 -26.89 -10.09 17.83
C ASP A 140 -26.28 -11.05 16.80
N HIS A 141 -24.95 -11.19 16.79
CA HIS A 141 -24.20 -11.99 15.82
C HIS A 141 -24.60 -11.69 14.38
N SER A 142 -24.72 -10.40 14.05
CA SER A 142 -25.20 -9.96 12.74
C SER A 142 -24.34 -8.87 12.12
N ALA A 143 -24.35 -8.81 10.79
CA ALA A 143 -23.77 -7.73 10.03
C ALA A 143 -24.79 -7.24 9.00
N THR A 144 -24.94 -5.92 8.88
CA THR A 144 -25.89 -5.31 7.96
C THR A 144 -25.18 -4.30 7.07
N ARG A 145 -25.47 -4.36 5.77
CA ARG A 145 -25.01 -3.36 4.82
C ARG A 145 -25.87 -2.11 4.95
N GLN A 146 -25.24 -0.99 5.32
CA GLN A 146 -25.92 0.27 5.59
C GLN A 146 -26.05 1.13 4.33
N GLU A 147 -25.00 1.07 3.48
CA GLU A 147 -24.88 1.98 2.34
C GLU A 147 -24.06 1.35 1.22
N VAL A 148 -24.34 1.75 -0.03
CA VAL A 148 -23.54 1.43 -1.21
C VAL A 148 -23.15 2.74 -1.90
N ILE A 149 -21.87 3.02 -1.96
CA ILE A 149 -21.28 4.20 -2.58
C ILE A 149 -20.72 3.79 -3.93
N ARG A 150 -21.35 4.23 -5.02
CA ARG A 150 -20.90 3.93 -6.38
C ARG A 150 -19.77 4.87 -6.77
N LEU A 151 -18.65 4.30 -7.17
CA LEU A 151 -17.48 5.06 -7.62
C LEU A 151 -17.68 5.63 -9.01
N ASP A 152 -17.08 6.78 -9.26
CA ASP A 152 -17.05 7.41 -10.58
C ASP A 152 -16.31 6.53 -11.59
N LYS A 153 -16.73 6.60 -12.85
CA LYS A 153 -16.14 5.84 -13.96
C LYS A 153 -14.63 6.07 -14.17
N ASN A 154 -14.08 7.16 -13.69
CA ASN A 154 -12.65 7.45 -13.76
C ASN A 154 -11.85 6.69 -12.68
N LEU A 155 -12.53 6.05 -11.72
CA LEU A 155 -11.93 5.25 -10.64
C LEU A 155 -11.94 3.75 -10.95
N ILE A 156 -11.85 3.41 -12.24
CA ILE A 156 -11.82 2.00 -12.68
C ILE A 156 -10.59 1.28 -12.13
N ARG A 157 -10.74 -0.02 -11.89
CA ARG A 157 -9.67 -0.89 -11.36
C ARG A 157 -9.14 -0.46 -9.99
N SER A 158 -9.94 0.27 -9.19
CA SER A 158 -9.56 0.55 -7.81
C SER A 158 -9.39 -0.74 -7.03
N LEU A 159 -8.22 -0.93 -6.41
CA LEU A 159 -7.83 -2.16 -5.73
C LEU A 159 -7.50 -1.91 -4.25
N ASP A 160 -7.34 -0.65 -3.86
CA ASP A 160 -7.16 -0.26 -2.46
C ASP A 160 -7.74 1.14 -2.22
N PHE A 161 -8.00 1.47 -0.96
CA PHE A 161 -8.47 2.80 -0.55
C PHE A 161 -8.24 3.02 0.94
N CYS A 162 -8.22 4.28 1.35
CA CYS A 162 -8.31 4.67 2.76
C CYS A 162 -9.51 5.60 2.97
N ALA A 163 -10.26 5.40 4.05
CA ALA A 163 -11.29 6.31 4.49
C ALA A 163 -10.70 7.30 5.50
N THR A 164 -10.88 8.60 5.25
CA THR A 164 -10.54 9.68 6.18
C THR A 164 -11.81 10.24 6.80
N ASP A 165 -11.74 11.28 7.60
CA ASP A 165 -12.94 11.93 8.16
C ASP A 165 -13.81 12.65 7.11
N SER A 166 -13.25 12.93 5.93
CA SER A 166 -13.90 13.78 4.91
C SER A 166 -14.01 13.16 3.52
N CYS A 167 -13.21 12.15 3.19
CA CYS A 167 -13.15 11.57 1.86
C CYS A 167 -12.49 10.19 1.86
N PHE A 168 -12.56 9.52 0.72
CA PHE A 168 -11.69 8.38 0.42
C PHE A 168 -10.42 8.84 -0.30
N LEU A 169 -9.31 8.20 0.00
CA LEU A 169 -8.05 8.28 -0.75
C LEU A 169 -7.95 6.99 -1.58
N ILE A 170 -7.93 7.11 -2.90
CA ILE A 170 -7.94 5.95 -3.82
C ILE A 170 -6.77 6.09 -4.79
N PRO A 171 -5.84 5.13 -4.88
CA PRO A 171 -4.76 5.14 -5.86
C PRO A 171 -5.30 5.20 -7.29
N ASP A 172 -4.61 5.94 -8.17
CA ASP A 172 -4.95 5.99 -9.58
C ASP A 172 -4.33 4.82 -10.36
N TYR A 173 -5.18 4.01 -10.95
CA TYR A 173 -4.77 2.85 -11.75
C TYR A 173 -4.81 3.11 -13.26
N LEU A 174 -5.09 4.35 -13.69
CA LEU A 174 -4.95 4.81 -15.07
C LEU A 174 -3.57 5.40 -15.35
N GLY A 175 -2.84 5.78 -14.31
CA GLY A 175 -1.46 6.27 -14.38
C GLY A 175 -1.31 7.74 -14.73
N GLU A 176 -2.38 8.52 -14.67
CA GLU A 176 -2.34 9.98 -14.87
C GLU A 176 -1.90 10.72 -13.61
N HIS A 177 -2.31 10.18 -12.45
CA HIS A 177 -2.04 10.75 -11.15
C HIS A 177 -1.48 9.67 -10.21
N ARG A 178 -1.22 10.02 -8.96
CA ARG A 178 -0.82 9.02 -7.98
C ARG A 178 -2.01 8.50 -7.18
N TYR A 179 -2.89 9.40 -6.72
CA TYR A 179 -4.14 9.03 -6.08
C TYR A 179 -5.20 10.13 -6.22
N TRP A 180 -6.42 9.75 -5.95
CA TRP A 180 -7.60 10.61 -5.95
C TRP A 180 -8.09 10.85 -4.52
N GLN A 181 -8.55 12.05 -4.24
CA GLN A 181 -9.49 12.32 -3.16
C GLN A 181 -10.90 12.21 -3.72
N VAL A 182 -11.73 11.37 -3.09
CA VAL A 182 -13.06 11.01 -3.55
C VAL A 182 -14.04 11.24 -2.40
N ASN A 183 -15.11 11.99 -2.61
CA ASN A 183 -16.09 12.23 -1.56
C ASN A 183 -16.90 10.96 -1.23
N TYR A 184 -17.63 11.00 -0.13
CA TYR A 184 -18.47 9.86 0.30
C TYR A 184 -19.68 9.56 -0.60
N SER A 185 -19.90 10.35 -1.67
CA SER A 185 -20.84 10.00 -2.74
C SER A 185 -20.15 9.33 -3.95
N GLY A 186 -18.87 8.99 -3.82
CA GLY A 186 -18.09 8.30 -4.86
C GLY A 186 -17.55 9.17 -5.98
N LYS A 187 -17.59 10.51 -5.82
CA LYS A 187 -17.14 11.45 -6.85
C LYS A 187 -15.76 12.00 -6.56
N PRO A 188 -14.86 12.05 -7.58
CA PRO A 188 -13.57 12.69 -7.45
C PRO A 188 -13.68 14.15 -7.01
N ILE A 189 -12.90 14.56 -6.02
CA ILE A 189 -12.72 15.93 -5.58
C ILE A 189 -11.50 16.55 -6.28
N ARG A 190 -10.38 15.85 -6.24
CA ARG A 190 -9.12 16.23 -6.88
C ARG A 190 -8.18 15.04 -7.02
N SER A 191 -7.26 15.14 -7.97
CA SER A 191 -6.14 14.23 -8.15
C SER A 191 -4.87 14.79 -7.51
N ILE A 192 -3.98 13.92 -7.08
CA ILE A 192 -2.75 14.30 -6.39
C ILE A 192 -1.56 13.52 -6.94
N GLY A 193 -0.46 14.26 -7.16
CA GLY A 193 0.83 13.71 -7.53
C GLY A 193 0.85 13.02 -8.89
N LYS A 194 2.00 12.42 -9.16
CA LYS A 194 2.25 11.51 -10.30
C LYS A 194 2.99 10.30 -9.78
N ILE A 195 2.97 9.21 -10.54
CA ILE A 195 3.79 8.04 -10.23
C ILE A 195 5.26 8.46 -10.23
N PRO A 196 6.00 8.26 -9.11
CA PRO A 196 7.36 8.79 -8.96
C PRO A 196 8.39 7.83 -9.58
N THR A 197 8.25 7.53 -10.88
CA THR A 197 9.26 6.76 -11.63
C THR A 197 10.45 7.64 -11.99
N GLU A 198 11.66 7.06 -11.94
CA GLU A 198 12.89 7.70 -12.45
C GLU A 198 12.99 7.65 -13.98
N LYS A 199 12.05 6.97 -14.65
CA LYS A 199 12.06 6.76 -16.10
C LYS A 199 11.21 7.81 -16.82
N ASP A 200 11.74 8.31 -17.91
CA ASP A 200 10.93 9.05 -18.87
C ASP A 200 10.21 8.04 -19.78
N LEU A 201 8.91 7.93 -19.60
CA LEU A 201 8.07 6.96 -20.30
C LEU A 201 7.04 7.66 -21.18
N ALA A 202 6.87 7.16 -22.38
CA ALA A 202 5.84 7.63 -23.31
C ALA A 202 4.43 7.43 -22.72
N SER A 203 3.49 8.29 -23.10
CA SER A 203 2.14 8.33 -22.53
C SER A 203 1.34 7.04 -22.72
N GLU A 204 1.57 6.31 -23.81
CA GLU A 204 0.93 5.03 -24.10
C GLU A 204 1.33 3.89 -23.13
N ILE A 205 2.40 4.07 -22.37
CA ILE A 205 2.87 3.10 -21.38
C ILE A 205 2.25 3.35 -19.99
N ARG A 206 1.52 4.46 -19.78
CA ARG A 206 0.95 4.81 -18.47
C ARG A 206 0.09 3.73 -17.83
N PRO A 207 -0.81 3.02 -18.54
CA PRO A 207 -1.57 1.94 -17.93
C PRO A 207 -0.69 0.79 -17.41
N ALA A 208 0.36 0.42 -18.17
CA ALA A 208 1.32 -0.59 -17.75
C ALA A 208 2.17 -0.11 -16.55
N LEU A 209 2.51 1.18 -16.51
CA LEU A 209 3.18 1.81 -15.38
C LEU A 209 2.29 1.75 -14.13
N ALA A 210 1.02 2.13 -14.23
CA ALA A 210 0.08 2.10 -13.11
C ALA A 210 -0.10 0.69 -12.55
N GLN A 211 -0.19 -0.32 -13.42
CA GLN A 211 -0.24 -1.73 -13.00
C GLN A 211 1.04 -2.14 -12.24
N ALA A 212 2.22 -1.75 -12.75
CA ALA A 212 3.49 -2.07 -12.12
C ALA A 212 3.64 -1.35 -10.76
N TRP A 213 3.08 -0.15 -10.61
CA TRP A 213 3.08 0.66 -9.40
C TRP A 213 1.86 0.44 -8.50
N ARG A 214 1.10 -0.64 -8.72
CA ARG A 214 0.06 -1.05 -7.77
C ARG A 214 0.64 -1.08 -6.37
N SER A 215 -0.05 -0.42 -5.43
CA SER A 215 0.43 -0.23 -4.07
C SER A 215 -0.62 -0.61 -3.05
N PHE A 216 -0.16 -1.10 -1.91
CA PHE A 216 -0.94 -1.14 -0.68
C PHE A 216 -0.81 0.19 0.01
N ILE A 217 -1.90 0.67 0.59
CA ILE A 217 -1.96 1.99 1.20
C ILE A 217 -2.57 1.92 2.59
N ASP A 218 -2.11 2.81 3.46
CA ASP A 218 -2.76 3.07 4.74
C ASP A 218 -2.70 4.55 5.09
N TYR A 219 -3.64 5.01 5.91
CA TYR A 219 -3.74 6.40 6.36
C TYR A 219 -4.04 6.46 7.86
N ASN A 220 -3.22 7.18 8.60
CA ASN A 220 -3.47 7.44 10.01
C ASN A 220 -3.99 8.87 10.22
N PRO A 221 -5.26 9.04 10.64
CA PRO A 221 -5.86 10.37 10.84
C PRO A 221 -5.22 11.17 11.97
N HIS A 222 -4.63 10.51 12.99
CA HIS A 222 -4.02 11.20 14.13
C HIS A 222 -2.79 12.01 13.69
N ASN A 223 -1.93 11.44 12.86
CA ASN A 223 -0.73 12.12 12.37
C ASN A 223 -0.89 12.72 10.96
N GLY A 224 -1.91 12.32 10.20
CA GLY A 224 -2.16 12.81 8.84
C GLY A 224 -1.23 12.21 7.78
N ILE A 225 -0.61 11.08 8.08
CA ILE A 225 0.26 10.37 7.15
C ILE A 225 -0.56 9.40 6.31
N LEU A 226 -0.42 9.53 4.99
CA LEU A 226 -0.76 8.50 4.01
C LEU A 226 0.55 7.89 3.53
N ALA A 227 0.70 6.57 3.61
CA ALA A 227 1.83 5.90 3.01
C ALA A 227 1.38 4.84 2.00
N MET A 228 2.21 4.62 0.98
CA MET A 228 1.99 3.67 -0.09
C MET A 228 3.24 2.83 -0.27
N VAL A 229 3.09 1.51 -0.35
CA VAL A 229 4.18 0.58 -0.64
C VAL A 229 3.84 -0.24 -1.88
N THR A 230 4.79 -0.37 -2.80
CA THR A 230 4.53 -1.03 -4.08
C THR A 230 4.48 -2.54 -3.94
N GLN A 231 3.48 -3.18 -4.54
CA GLN A 231 3.39 -4.65 -4.62
C GLN A 231 4.55 -5.27 -5.42
N LEU A 232 5.08 -4.53 -6.38
CA LEU A 232 6.24 -4.90 -7.19
C LEU A 232 7.36 -3.89 -6.91
N GLY A 233 8.63 -4.35 -6.85
CA GLY A 233 9.75 -3.48 -6.51
C GLY A 233 9.83 -3.18 -5.00
N GLU A 234 10.59 -2.16 -4.63
CA GLU A 234 10.86 -1.80 -3.23
C GLU A 234 10.80 -0.29 -3.08
N SER A 235 9.57 0.25 -3.23
CA SER A 235 9.31 1.68 -3.18
C SER A 235 8.31 1.99 -2.08
N ILE A 236 8.59 3.08 -1.35
CA ILE A 236 7.72 3.62 -0.30
C ILE A 236 7.49 5.09 -0.59
N GLU A 237 6.24 5.52 -0.54
CA GLU A 237 5.83 6.91 -0.64
C GLU A 237 5.13 7.32 0.65
N ILE A 238 5.47 8.49 1.16
CA ILE A 238 4.90 9.04 2.40
C ILE A 238 4.41 10.44 2.10
N TYR A 239 3.11 10.65 2.25
CA TYR A 239 2.45 11.95 2.14
C TYR A 239 2.03 12.41 3.53
N ASN A 240 2.56 13.54 3.98
CA ASN A 240 2.03 14.23 5.15
C ASN A 240 0.97 15.22 4.69
N THR A 241 -0.30 14.86 4.89
CA THR A 241 -1.44 15.67 4.41
C THR A 241 -1.63 16.96 5.20
N LYS A 242 -1.09 17.05 6.43
CA LYS A 242 -1.13 18.24 7.28
C LYS A 242 -0.07 19.27 6.88
N GLU A 243 1.13 18.79 6.56
CA GLU A 243 2.27 19.63 6.16
C GLU A 243 2.39 19.82 4.65
N ASN A 244 1.58 19.07 3.87
CA ASN A 244 1.61 19.03 2.42
C ASN A 244 3.01 18.67 1.87
N THR A 245 3.66 17.69 2.48
CA THR A 245 4.96 17.16 2.04
C THR A 245 4.81 15.77 1.44
N HIS A 246 5.71 15.42 0.52
CA HIS A 246 5.78 14.11 -0.13
C HIS A 246 7.21 13.62 -0.14
N THR A 247 7.44 12.43 0.37
CA THR A 247 8.73 11.73 0.39
C THR A 247 8.61 10.43 -0.37
N VAL A 248 9.58 10.15 -1.23
CA VAL A 248 9.70 8.87 -1.94
C VAL A 248 11.03 8.23 -1.56
N LEU A 249 11.01 6.95 -1.27
CA LEU A 249 12.17 6.17 -0.86
C LEU A 249 12.25 4.89 -1.67
N TYR A 250 13.42 4.53 -2.11
CA TYR A 250 13.69 3.24 -2.72
C TYR A 250 14.60 2.39 -1.85
N GLY A 251 14.25 1.11 -1.73
CA GLY A 251 15.18 0.12 -1.19
C GLY A 251 16.18 -0.39 -2.24
N PRO A 252 17.00 -1.39 -1.89
CA PRO A 252 18.03 -1.95 -2.77
C PRO A 252 17.54 -2.41 -4.14
N ASN A 253 16.30 -2.90 -4.22
CA ASN A 253 15.71 -3.38 -5.46
C ASN A 253 15.10 -2.27 -6.34
N GLY A 254 14.94 -1.06 -5.78
CA GLY A 254 14.46 0.13 -6.46
C GLY A 254 13.00 0.07 -6.90
N GLU A 255 12.66 0.88 -7.88
CA GLU A 255 11.30 0.99 -8.41
C GLU A 255 10.81 -0.29 -9.10
N PRO A 256 9.49 -0.47 -9.26
CA PRO A 256 8.91 -1.59 -10.00
C PRO A 256 9.50 -1.74 -11.40
N ARG A 257 9.94 -2.97 -11.73
CA ARG A 257 10.46 -3.30 -13.06
C ARG A 257 9.43 -4.10 -13.83
N PHE A 258 9.13 -3.65 -15.03
CA PHE A 258 8.16 -4.30 -15.91
C PHE A 258 8.54 -4.17 -17.38
N LYS A 259 7.88 -4.99 -18.21
CA LYS A 259 7.85 -4.84 -19.68
C LYS A 259 6.40 -4.53 -20.06
N SER A 260 6.19 -3.57 -20.94
CA SER A 260 4.87 -3.33 -21.53
C SER A 260 4.70 -4.21 -22.77
N ILE A 261 3.63 -4.99 -22.79
CA ILE A 261 3.25 -5.84 -23.93
C ILE A 261 1.78 -5.56 -24.21
N LYS A 262 1.48 -4.97 -25.36
CA LYS A 262 0.11 -4.59 -25.75
C LYS A 262 -0.60 -3.71 -24.73
N GLY A 263 0.14 -2.81 -24.07
CA GLY A 263 -0.41 -1.88 -23.07
C GLY A 263 -0.53 -2.47 -21.64
N GLU A 264 -0.23 -3.73 -21.43
CA GLU A 264 -0.21 -4.36 -20.10
C GLU A 264 1.20 -4.43 -19.53
N GLY A 265 1.32 -4.30 -18.20
CA GLY A 265 2.57 -4.31 -17.47
C GLY A 265 2.92 -5.70 -16.92
N PHE A 266 3.89 -6.37 -17.53
CA PHE A 266 4.41 -7.66 -17.06
C PHE A 266 5.58 -7.47 -16.09
N PRO A 267 5.50 -7.93 -14.82
CA PRO A 267 6.56 -7.73 -13.85
C PRO A 267 7.83 -8.53 -14.23
N THR A 268 8.99 -7.89 -14.04
CA THR A 268 10.31 -8.49 -14.31
C THR A 268 11.28 -8.36 -13.14
N GLY A 269 10.88 -7.65 -12.08
CA GLY A 269 11.67 -7.39 -10.88
C GLY A 269 11.41 -8.39 -9.75
N ILE A 270 11.03 -7.86 -8.61
CA ILE A 270 10.70 -8.61 -7.40
C ILE A 270 9.23 -8.46 -7.03
N MET A 271 8.71 -9.42 -6.28
CA MET A 271 7.55 -9.22 -5.42
C MET A 271 8.00 -8.34 -4.25
N GLY A 272 7.36 -7.21 -4.07
CA GLY A 272 7.72 -6.21 -3.09
C GLY A 272 6.96 -6.38 -1.78
N PHE A 273 6.03 -5.47 -1.52
CA PHE A 273 5.24 -5.48 -0.30
C PHE A 273 3.89 -6.16 -0.49
N SER A 274 3.34 -6.70 0.62
CA SER A 274 2.01 -7.33 0.62
C SER A 274 1.01 -6.62 1.53
N ASP A 275 1.47 -5.80 2.46
CA ASP A 275 0.60 -4.99 3.32
C ASP A 275 1.36 -3.85 3.99
N ILE A 276 0.62 -2.87 4.54
CA ILE A 276 1.14 -1.71 5.26
C ILE A 276 0.19 -1.29 6.37
N VAL A 277 0.74 -0.88 7.52
CA VAL A 277 0.00 -0.29 8.64
C VAL A 277 0.77 0.91 9.18
N ILE A 278 0.09 2.02 9.39
CA ILE A 278 0.63 3.26 9.97
C ILE A 278 0.10 3.44 11.38
N THR A 279 1.00 3.42 12.35
CA THR A 279 0.70 3.75 13.74
C THR A 279 0.94 5.24 14.01
N ASP A 280 0.79 5.67 15.25
CA ASP A 280 1.09 7.07 15.61
C ASP A 280 2.58 7.43 15.49
N LYS A 281 3.47 6.42 15.46
CA LYS A 281 4.93 6.62 15.47
C LYS A 281 5.67 6.03 14.28
N TYR A 282 5.17 4.94 13.72
CA TYR A 282 5.89 4.13 12.75
C TYR A 282 5.02 3.68 11.59
N ILE A 283 5.69 3.34 10.50
CA ILE A 283 5.11 2.66 9.34
C ILE A 283 5.67 1.24 9.35
N TYR A 284 4.78 0.25 9.37
CA TYR A 284 5.10 -1.18 9.29
C TYR A 284 4.66 -1.70 7.93
N SER A 285 5.51 -2.47 7.26
CA SER A 285 5.16 -3.06 5.98
C SER A 285 5.71 -4.48 5.84
N VAL A 286 4.94 -5.38 5.26
CA VAL A 286 5.34 -6.76 5.00
C VAL A 286 6.08 -6.82 3.67
N PHE A 287 7.33 -7.28 3.68
CA PHE A 287 8.18 -7.35 2.49
C PHE A 287 8.50 -8.79 2.11
N GLN A 288 8.34 -9.11 0.82
CA GLN A 288 8.60 -10.44 0.25
C GLN A 288 10.04 -10.57 -0.29
N GLY A 289 10.43 -9.71 -1.23
CA GLY A 289 11.77 -9.69 -1.81
C GLY A 289 12.07 -10.82 -2.80
N ILE A 290 11.10 -11.66 -3.15
CA ILE A 290 11.28 -12.79 -4.05
C ILE A 290 11.32 -12.30 -5.49
N ARG A 291 12.31 -12.74 -6.28
CA ARG A 291 12.37 -12.39 -7.71
C ARG A 291 11.25 -13.08 -8.47
N PHE A 292 10.55 -12.32 -9.31
CA PHE A 292 9.45 -12.84 -10.11
C PHE A 292 9.86 -14.04 -10.99
N LYS A 293 11.05 -13.99 -11.57
CA LYS A 293 11.61 -15.09 -12.36
C LYS A 293 11.82 -16.40 -11.55
N ASP A 294 12.21 -16.26 -10.27
CA ASP A 294 12.47 -17.43 -9.40
C ASP A 294 11.14 -18.05 -8.97
N LYS A 295 10.14 -17.22 -8.67
CA LYS A 295 8.75 -17.67 -8.38
C LYS A 295 8.15 -18.41 -9.58
N LEU A 296 8.34 -17.88 -10.81
CA LEU A 296 7.89 -18.53 -12.03
C LEU A 296 8.62 -19.86 -12.28
N ALA A 297 9.95 -19.91 -12.07
CA ALA A 297 10.73 -21.14 -12.22
C ALA A 297 10.30 -22.23 -11.24
N SER A 298 9.93 -21.88 -10.00
CA SER A 298 9.38 -22.84 -9.04
C SER A 298 8.06 -23.46 -9.53
N TYR A 299 7.13 -22.65 -10.03
CA TYR A 299 5.89 -23.16 -10.64
C TYR A 299 6.15 -24.10 -11.83
N GLN A 300 7.12 -23.77 -12.68
CA GLN A 300 7.50 -24.63 -13.81
C GLN A 300 8.07 -26.00 -13.39
N ARG A 301 8.69 -26.07 -12.20
CA ARG A 301 9.15 -27.33 -11.60
C ARG A 301 8.05 -28.07 -10.83
N GLY A 302 6.82 -27.54 -10.77
CA GLY A 302 5.71 -28.10 -9.98
C GLY A 302 5.85 -27.83 -8.47
N GLU A 303 6.73 -26.93 -8.07
CA GLU A 303 6.86 -26.47 -6.69
C GLU A 303 5.85 -25.37 -6.41
N LYS A 304 5.33 -25.30 -5.18
CA LYS A 304 4.54 -24.16 -4.72
C LYS A 304 5.47 -23.17 -4.01
N PRO A 305 5.83 -22.04 -4.65
CA PRO A 305 6.64 -21.02 -3.97
C PRO A 305 5.84 -20.39 -2.82
N GLU A 306 6.55 -19.96 -1.78
CA GLU A 306 5.92 -19.25 -0.66
C GLU A 306 5.09 -18.05 -1.14
N ASP A 307 3.92 -17.87 -0.54
CA ASP A 307 3.04 -16.74 -0.78
C ASP A 307 2.91 -15.90 0.49
N GLY A 308 3.52 -14.71 0.45
CA GLY A 308 3.65 -13.81 1.59
C GLY A 308 5.11 -13.37 1.81
N GLY A 309 5.29 -12.46 2.77
CA GLY A 309 6.59 -11.91 3.15
C GLY A 309 7.16 -12.53 4.41
N ARG A 310 8.48 -12.66 4.44
CA ARG A 310 9.22 -13.08 5.64
C ARG A 310 9.87 -11.93 6.39
N TYR A 311 9.58 -10.70 6.00
CA TYR A 311 10.15 -9.53 6.66
C TYR A 311 9.06 -8.52 7.01
N ILE A 312 9.16 -7.92 8.20
CA ILE A 312 8.46 -6.69 8.52
C ILE A 312 9.49 -5.58 8.57
N TYR A 313 9.35 -4.61 7.71
CA TYR A 313 10.13 -3.38 7.67
C TYR A 313 9.42 -2.30 8.47
N VAL A 314 10.16 -1.62 9.33
CA VAL A 314 9.67 -0.53 10.18
C VAL A 314 10.42 0.75 9.85
N PHE A 315 9.67 1.78 9.53
CA PHE A 315 10.19 3.12 9.26
C PHE A 315 9.56 4.13 10.24
N ASP A 316 10.27 5.22 10.51
CA ASP A 316 9.60 6.36 11.13
C ASP A 316 8.67 7.07 10.13
N LEU A 317 7.92 8.06 10.60
CA LEU A 317 6.96 8.80 9.75
C LEU A 317 7.62 9.72 8.70
N LYS A 318 8.97 9.83 8.72
CA LYS A 318 9.78 10.54 7.71
C LYS A 318 10.40 9.59 6.70
N GLY A 319 10.27 8.27 6.92
CA GLY A 319 10.82 7.23 6.04
C GLY A 319 12.21 6.75 6.43
N ASN A 320 12.76 7.14 7.57
CA ASN A 320 14.03 6.56 8.01
C ASN A 320 13.81 5.11 8.44
N PRO A 321 14.66 4.15 7.98
CA PRO A 321 14.57 2.76 8.42
C PRO A 321 14.94 2.65 9.91
N ILE A 322 14.11 1.96 10.68
CA ILE A 322 14.26 1.81 12.13
C ILE A 322 14.59 0.38 12.51
N GLN A 323 13.79 -0.57 12.02
CA GLN A 323 13.87 -1.98 12.44
C GLN A 323 13.46 -2.89 11.29
N LYS A 324 14.15 -4.03 11.15
CA LYS A 324 13.72 -5.14 10.31
C LYS A 324 13.49 -6.36 11.19
N TYR A 325 12.31 -6.95 11.08
CA TYR A 325 12.02 -8.26 11.67
C TYR A 325 12.11 -9.33 10.59
N THR A 326 12.76 -10.44 10.93
CA THR A 326 12.77 -11.68 10.13
C THR A 326 11.85 -12.69 10.79
N LEU A 327 10.92 -13.24 10.02
CA LEU A 327 9.85 -14.11 10.49
C LEU A 327 10.17 -15.57 10.18
N ASP A 328 9.79 -16.47 11.09
CA ASP A 328 9.88 -17.92 10.89
C ASP A 328 8.76 -18.49 10.00
N LYS A 329 7.71 -17.72 9.75
CA LYS A 329 6.58 -18.04 8.85
C LYS A 329 6.33 -16.90 7.86
N PRO A 330 5.95 -17.21 6.60
CA PRO A 330 5.50 -16.17 5.68
C PRO A 330 4.13 -15.62 6.12
N ILE A 331 3.94 -14.32 5.99
CA ILE A 331 2.68 -13.64 6.31
C ILE A 331 2.25 -12.75 5.15
N TYR A 332 0.95 -12.45 5.09
CA TYR A 332 0.42 -11.59 4.02
C TYR A 332 -0.05 -10.25 4.55
N GLY A 333 -1.09 -10.24 5.37
CA GLY A 333 -1.63 -9.03 6.01
C GLY A 333 -1.20 -8.92 7.47
N ILE A 334 -1.14 -7.69 7.98
CA ILE A 334 -0.78 -7.40 9.36
C ILE A 334 -1.71 -6.37 10.00
N ASP A 335 -1.81 -6.43 11.33
CA ASP A 335 -2.23 -5.32 12.17
C ASP A 335 -1.32 -5.18 13.38
N ILE A 336 -1.17 -3.95 13.88
CA ILE A 336 -0.16 -3.61 14.88
C ILE A 336 -0.80 -3.04 16.14
N ASN A 337 -0.50 -3.67 17.28
CA ASN A 337 -0.80 -3.10 18.58
C ASN A 337 0.51 -2.66 19.27
N GLU A 338 0.85 -1.37 19.16
CA GLU A 338 2.06 -0.82 19.78
C GLU A 338 2.05 -0.88 21.31
N LYS A 339 0.87 -0.83 21.95
CA LYS A 339 0.76 -0.87 23.42
C LYS A 339 1.18 -2.22 23.96
N THR A 340 0.78 -3.30 23.29
CA THR A 340 1.11 -4.66 23.67
C THR A 340 2.36 -5.19 22.96
N LYS A 341 2.92 -4.40 22.02
CA LYS A 341 4.03 -4.79 21.14
C LYS A 341 3.73 -6.10 20.41
N THR A 342 2.56 -6.16 19.81
CA THR A 342 2.05 -7.35 19.13
C THR A 342 1.72 -7.03 17.69
N VAL A 343 2.17 -7.91 16.79
CA VAL A 343 1.72 -7.98 15.41
C VAL A 343 0.74 -9.13 15.29
N ILE A 344 -0.47 -8.87 14.83
CA ILE A 344 -1.40 -9.89 14.37
C ILE A 344 -1.23 -9.99 12.86
N ALA A 345 -1.11 -11.22 12.36
CA ALA A 345 -0.83 -11.45 10.94
C ALA A 345 -1.67 -12.58 10.36
N THR A 346 -1.86 -12.57 9.06
CA THR A 346 -2.45 -13.65 8.28
C THR A 346 -1.38 -14.45 7.56
N CYS A 347 -1.54 -15.78 7.51
CA CYS A 347 -0.72 -16.69 6.72
C CYS A 347 -1.61 -17.47 5.76
N VAL A 348 -1.47 -17.25 4.47
CA VAL A 348 -2.31 -17.87 3.44
C VAL A 348 -1.95 -19.34 3.16
N GLU A 349 -0.87 -19.81 3.74
CA GLU A 349 -0.34 -21.17 3.53
C GLU A 349 -0.60 -22.11 4.72
N SER A 350 -1.14 -21.60 5.82
CA SER A 350 -1.37 -22.37 7.04
C SER A 350 -2.83 -22.73 7.20
N ASP A 351 -3.11 -23.96 7.68
CA ASP A 351 -4.46 -24.38 8.08
C ASP A 351 -4.96 -23.53 9.26
N GLU A 352 -4.04 -23.09 10.14
CA GLU A 352 -4.28 -22.09 11.18
C GLU A 352 -3.72 -20.73 10.72
N PRO A 353 -4.55 -19.89 10.09
CA PRO A 353 -4.04 -18.75 9.31
C PRO A 353 -3.72 -17.51 10.14
N ILE A 354 -4.10 -17.46 11.42
CA ILE A 354 -3.86 -16.28 12.27
C ILE A 354 -2.62 -16.52 13.12
N MET A 355 -1.71 -15.56 13.07
CA MET A 355 -0.44 -15.60 13.79
C MET A 355 -0.24 -14.34 14.61
N GLU A 356 0.38 -14.49 15.75
CA GLU A 356 0.81 -13.38 16.62
C GLU A 356 2.32 -13.42 16.80
N PHE A 357 2.95 -12.25 16.64
CA PHE A 357 4.37 -12.06 16.92
C PHE A 357 4.57 -11.00 18.01
N LYS A 358 5.59 -11.17 18.85
CA LYS A 358 6.04 -10.16 19.82
C LYS A 358 7.22 -9.37 19.27
N ILE A 359 7.06 -8.05 19.15
CA ILE A 359 8.04 -7.10 18.60
C ILE A 359 8.68 -6.21 19.67
#